data_53c5fa1bc7bc49f197afff8b0b089a1d
#
_entry.id   53c5fa1bc7bc49f197afff8b0b089a1d
#
_cell.length_a   1.000
_cell.length_b   1.000
_cell.length_c   1.000
_cell.angle_alpha   90.00
_cell.angle_beta   90.00
_cell.angle_gamma   90.00
#
_symmetry.space_group_name_H-M   'P 1'
#
loop_
_entity.id
_entity.type
_entity.pdbx_description
1 polymer ?
#
loop_
_entity_poly.entity_id
_entity_poly.type
_entity_poly.pdbx_seq_one_letter_code
_entity_poly.pdbx_strand_id
1 'polypeptide(L)'
;MTPNRREVDRTPAVADGWRLFAMLSALYFAQGLPSGLIAKALPVLLREQGVSLSVIGFTSALALPWALKFAWAPFVDRYGSRKRWLLVLNCVTMGLMLLVASRDFTAWVDALPLLLAVLFCMNLVSATQDIATDGYAVSTLKPEWRGLGNSIQVVGYKLGMVVGSGALLWLSARQGWQTSYASLACLMLLVIVPVLFMDDPPAGARQAATHTQWHGVRGYVRLFRDFVMRPGLGWWLLTVALYKFGDSLGSRMTGPLLTDRGYSLADIGVITGSAGATAGVLGAFVGGATLLRLGHAQALLGFGVLQALGLAGYLLVVGGLHDLYALAAIVYFEQFADGLSTVALFTIMMDRCRPQSPGTDYSLQASLQVLATGTAALCSGVFTEHLGYAAVFATAASLTLLALLPAILSFQRIELVAGSARH
;
A
#
# COMPACT_ATOMS: atom_id res chain seq x y z
N MET A 1 -0.90 46.80 17.03
CA MET A 1 0.07 46.13 16.14
C MET A 1 -0.65 44.97 15.45
N THR A 2 -1.11 45.16 14.24
CA THR A 2 -1.78 44.13 13.40
C THR A 2 -0.72 43.21 12.83
N PRO A 3 -0.85 41.86 12.94
CA PRO A 3 0.12 40.95 12.35
C PRO A 3 0.07 41.06 10.81
N ASN A 4 1.25 41.09 10.25
CA ASN A 4 1.54 41.29 8.84
C ASN A 4 0.94 40.16 7.99
N ARG A 5 -0.07 40.44 7.18
CA ARG A 5 -0.77 39.50 6.27
C ARG A 5 0.12 38.90 5.15
N ARG A 6 1.42 39.19 5.13
CA ARG A 6 2.34 38.76 4.06
C ARG A 6 3.05 37.43 4.30
N GLU A 7 2.84 36.75 5.44
CA GLU A 7 3.51 35.45 5.71
C GLU A 7 2.66 34.21 5.43
N VAL A 8 1.39 34.36 5.03
CA VAL A 8 0.47 33.23 4.86
C VAL A 8 0.45 32.67 3.44
N ASP A 9 1.06 33.35 2.47
CA ASP A 9 0.91 32.99 1.03
C ASP A 9 2.25 32.62 0.35
N ARG A 10 3.06 31.80 1.00
CA ARG A 10 4.10 31.05 0.29
C ARG A 10 3.48 29.80 -0.30
N THR A 11 2.78 29.95 -1.42
CA THR A 11 2.56 28.82 -2.35
C THR A 11 3.94 28.28 -2.72
N PRO A 12 4.26 26.99 -2.43
CA PRO A 12 5.51 26.42 -2.92
C PRO A 12 5.54 26.58 -4.44
N ALA A 13 6.62 27.15 -4.96
CA ALA A 13 6.86 27.27 -6.38
C ALA A 13 6.80 25.89 -7.03
N VAL A 14 6.52 25.79 -8.32
CA VAL A 14 6.47 24.52 -9.07
C VAL A 14 7.76 23.70 -8.85
N ALA A 15 8.89 24.36 -8.64
CA ALA A 15 10.17 23.73 -8.28
C ALA A 15 10.14 22.96 -6.94
N ASP A 16 9.33 23.40 -5.97
CA ASP A 16 9.20 22.72 -4.67
C ASP A 16 8.31 21.49 -4.78
N GLY A 17 7.37 21.47 -5.71
CA GLY A 17 6.50 20.31 -5.98
C GLY A 17 7.30 19.10 -6.51
N TRP A 18 8.22 19.31 -7.45
CA TRP A 18 9.05 18.22 -7.99
C TRP A 18 9.98 17.60 -6.95
N ARG A 19 10.55 18.43 -6.06
CA ARG A 19 11.36 17.93 -4.94
C ARG A 19 10.54 17.05 -4.00
N LEU A 20 9.31 17.46 -3.68
CA LEU A 20 8.39 16.68 -2.85
C LEU A 20 8.06 15.34 -3.51
N PHE A 21 7.71 15.33 -4.80
CA PHE A 21 7.40 14.11 -5.53
C PHE A 21 8.60 13.17 -5.67
N ALA A 22 9.79 13.70 -5.96
CA ALA A 22 11.01 12.89 -6.01
C ALA A 22 11.33 12.25 -4.66
N MET A 23 11.15 12.99 -3.56
CA MET A 23 11.34 12.48 -2.21
C MET A 23 10.31 11.41 -1.86
N LEU A 24 9.02 11.63 -2.11
CA LEU A 24 7.98 10.63 -1.89
C LEU A 24 8.22 9.37 -2.73
N SER A 25 8.64 9.52 -4.00
CA SER A 25 9.02 8.38 -4.85
C SER A 25 10.14 7.55 -4.23
N ALA A 26 11.19 8.20 -3.71
CA ALA A 26 12.30 7.53 -3.07
C ALA A 26 11.87 6.81 -1.77
N LEU A 27 11.02 7.45 -0.96
CA LEU A 27 10.52 6.87 0.29
C LEU A 27 9.63 5.65 0.05
N TYR A 28 8.68 5.71 -0.87
CA TYR A 28 7.82 4.57 -1.19
C TYR A 28 8.57 3.46 -1.90
N PHE A 29 9.55 3.80 -2.75
CA PHE A 29 10.47 2.83 -3.33
C PHE A 29 11.25 2.06 -2.24
N ALA A 30 11.80 2.77 -1.25
CA ALA A 30 12.51 2.16 -0.13
C ALA A 30 11.64 1.16 0.66
N GLN A 31 10.37 1.47 0.86
CA GLN A 31 9.41 0.57 1.54
C GLN A 31 9.10 -0.67 0.72
N GLY A 32 9.10 -0.55 -0.60
CA GLY A 32 8.89 -1.66 -1.52
C GLY A 32 10.01 -2.69 -1.47
N LEU A 33 11.27 -2.30 -1.21
CA LEU A 33 12.43 -3.19 -1.20
C LEU A 33 12.27 -4.35 -0.20
N PRO A 34 12.10 -4.11 1.12
CA PRO A 34 11.89 -5.18 2.08
C PRO A 34 10.61 -5.99 1.82
N SER A 35 9.56 -5.32 1.36
CA SER A 35 8.28 -5.97 1.07
C SER A 35 8.39 -6.96 -0.10
N GLY A 36 9.09 -6.59 -1.17
CA GLY A 36 9.36 -7.49 -2.30
C GLY A 36 10.21 -8.68 -1.91
N LEU A 37 11.26 -8.43 -1.11
CA LEU A 37 12.11 -9.46 -0.55
C LEU A 37 11.28 -10.50 0.23
N ILE A 38 10.54 -10.06 1.23
CA ILE A 38 9.86 -10.94 2.19
C ILE A 38 8.67 -11.64 1.55
N ALA A 39 7.88 -10.91 0.74
CA ALA A 39 6.66 -11.47 0.16
C ALA A 39 6.90 -12.36 -1.06
N LYS A 40 7.98 -12.15 -1.81
CA LYS A 40 8.20 -12.82 -3.10
C LYS A 40 9.53 -13.58 -3.18
N ALA A 41 10.66 -12.97 -2.79
CA ALA A 41 11.96 -13.61 -2.93
C ALA A 41 12.20 -14.68 -1.85
N LEU A 42 11.88 -14.39 -0.59
CA LEU A 42 12.12 -15.29 0.54
C LEU A 42 11.47 -16.68 0.38
N PRO A 43 10.18 -16.81 -0.03
CA PRO A 43 9.57 -18.11 -0.26
C PRO A 43 10.31 -18.96 -1.29
N VAL A 44 10.80 -18.35 -2.38
CA VAL A 44 11.56 -19.03 -3.42
C VAL A 44 12.88 -19.54 -2.87
N LEU A 45 13.63 -18.67 -2.21
CA LEU A 45 14.95 -18.99 -1.64
C LEU A 45 14.86 -20.08 -0.55
N LEU A 46 13.86 -20.01 0.33
CA LEU A 46 13.63 -21.07 1.34
C LEU A 46 13.27 -22.40 0.68
N ARG A 47 12.50 -22.36 -0.41
CA ARG A 47 12.12 -23.58 -1.14
C ARG A 47 13.30 -24.23 -1.82
N GLU A 48 14.22 -23.46 -2.40
CA GLU A 48 15.48 -23.94 -2.97
C GLU A 48 16.35 -24.65 -1.93
N GLN A 49 16.29 -24.22 -0.68
CA GLN A 49 17.00 -24.87 0.45
C GLN A 49 16.21 -26.06 1.06
N GLY A 50 15.14 -26.50 0.43
CA GLY A 50 14.36 -27.66 0.88
C GLY A 50 13.46 -27.40 2.08
N VAL A 51 13.26 -26.15 2.50
CA VAL A 51 12.37 -25.80 3.62
C VAL A 51 10.93 -26.21 3.28
N SER A 52 10.22 -26.77 4.26
CA SER A 52 8.85 -27.26 4.06
C SER A 52 7.87 -26.14 3.72
N LEU A 53 6.85 -26.47 2.91
CA LEU A 53 5.83 -25.49 2.49
C LEU A 53 5.03 -24.92 3.68
N SER A 54 4.83 -25.70 4.73
CA SER A 54 4.19 -25.21 5.96
C SER A 54 5.00 -24.11 6.65
N VAL A 55 6.31 -24.27 6.76
CA VAL A 55 7.20 -23.24 7.32
C VAL A 55 7.24 -22.00 6.42
N ILE A 56 7.30 -22.19 5.09
CA ILE A 56 7.19 -21.08 4.12
C ILE A 56 5.86 -20.36 4.31
N GLY A 57 4.76 -21.07 4.50
CA GLY A 57 3.45 -20.48 4.79
C GLY A 57 3.46 -19.60 6.03
N PHE A 58 4.16 -20.00 7.11
CA PHE A 58 4.31 -19.19 8.32
C PHE A 58 5.05 -17.88 8.10
N THR A 59 5.85 -17.74 7.04
CA THR A 59 6.50 -16.45 6.72
C THR A 59 5.48 -15.34 6.39
N SER A 60 4.25 -15.67 6.05
CA SER A 60 3.18 -14.66 5.87
C SER A 60 2.87 -13.90 7.17
N ALA A 61 3.16 -14.47 8.35
CA ALA A 61 3.04 -13.78 9.63
C ALA A 61 4.01 -12.59 9.76
N LEU A 62 5.07 -12.54 8.94
CA LEU A 62 5.96 -11.38 8.85
C LEU A 62 5.24 -10.11 8.38
N ALA A 63 4.06 -10.23 7.76
CA ALA A 63 3.23 -9.08 7.37
C ALA A 63 2.37 -8.51 8.52
N LEU A 64 2.30 -9.14 9.69
CA LEU A 64 1.52 -8.66 10.84
C LEU A 64 1.80 -7.21 11.24
N PRO A 65 3.06 -6.69 11.22
CA PRO A 65 3.32 -5.29 11.51
C PRO A 65 2.53 -4.32 10.61
N TRP A 66 2.34 -4.64 9.34
CA TRP A 66 1.56 -3.81 8.41
C TRP A 66 0.07 -3.75 8.76
N ALA A 67 -0.49 -4.87 9.23
CA ALA A 67 -1.87 -4.95 9.67
C ALA A 67 -2.11 -4.25 11.02
N LEU A 68 -1.10 -4.21 11.88
CA LEU A 68 -1.21 -3.71 13.25
C LEU A 68 -0.60 -2.31 13.46
N LYS A 69 0.01 -1.70 12.43
CA LYS A 69 0.73 -0.42 12.55
C LYS A 69 -0.10 0.71 13.16
N PHE A 70 -1.42 0.69 13.01
CA PHE A 70 -2.31 1.67 13.65
C PHE A 70 -2.14 1.71 15.16
N ALA A 71 -1.78 0.59 15.79
CA ALA A 71 -1.65 0.49 17.24
C ALA A 71 -0.50 1.34 17.81
N TRP A 72 0.52 1.67 17.03
CA TRP A 72 1.61 2.56 17.48
C TRP A 72 1.74 3.83 16.65
N ALA A 73 0.92 4.02 15.63
CA ALA A 73 0.93 5.23 14.81
C ALA A 73 0.82 6.55 15.62
N PRO A 74 0.01 6.63 16.72
CA PRO A 74 -0.04 7.83 17.55
C PRO A 74 1.29 8.24 18.18
N PHE A 75 2.19 7.28 18.43
CA PHE A 75 3.54 7.58 18.94
C PHE A 75 4.40 8.26 17.89
N VAL A 76 4.30 7.80 16.63
CA VAL A 76 5.04 8.40 15.50
C VAL A 76 4.53 9.81 15.20
N ASP A 77 3.21 10.05 15.33
CA ASP A 77 2.62 11.38 15.16
C ASP A 77 3.04 12.35 16.28
N ARG A 78 3.16 11.85 17.51
CA ARG A 78 3.40 12.67 18.69
C ARG A 78 4.88 12.97 18.94
N TYR A 79 5.74 11.98 18.76
CA TYR A 79 7.15 12.07 19.16
C TYR A 79 8.10 12.27 17.98
N GLY A 80 9.00 13.23 18.13
CA GLY A 80 10.02 13.50 17.13
C GLY A 80 9.51 14.23 15.88
N SER A 81 10.41 14.44 14.93
CA SER A 81 10.07 14.99 13.61
C SER A 81 9.95 13.88 12.58
N ARG A 82 9.16 14.11 11.51
CA ARG A 82 9.02 13.15 10.41
C ARG A 82 10.39 12.81 9.80
N LYS A 83 11.21 13.85 9.60
CA LYS A 83 12.59 13.70 9.10
C LYS A 83 13.42 12.78 9.99
N ARG A 84 13.38 12.97 11.31
CA ARG A 84 14.14 12.11 12.25
C ARG A 84 13.67 10.67 12.21
N TRP A 85 12.34 10.42 12.22
CA TRP A 85 11.80 9.09 12.08
C TRP A 85 12.30 8.42 10.79
N LEU A 86 12.16 9.11 9.65
CA LEU A 86 12.55 8.57 8.36
C LEU A 86 14.06 8.29 8.27
N LEU A 87 14.92 9.18 8.77
CA LEU A 87 16.37 8.96 8.79
C LEU A 87 16.74 7.76 9.64
N VAL A 88 16.25 7.71 10.89
CA VAL A 88 16.58 6.61 11.81
C VAL A 88 16.11 5.28 11.26
N LEU A 89 14.85 5.20 10.80
CA LEU A 89 14.28 3.95 10.32
C LEU A 89 14.94 3.46 9.02
N ASN A 90 15.30 4.37 8.09
CA ASN A 90 16.08 3.98 6.90
C ASN A 90 17.48 3.47 7.26
N CYS A 91 18.18 4.11 8.22
CA CYS A 91 19.46 3.63 8.71
C CYS A 91 19.34 2.25 9.39
N VAL A 92 18.28 2.03 10.18
CA VAL A 92 18.03 0.73 10.82
C VAL A 92 17.72 -0.34 9.76
N THR A 93 16.89 -0.04 8.76
CA THR A 93 16.60 -0.97 7.65
C THR A 93 17.87 -1.33 6.90
N MET A 94 18.71 -0.35 6.58
CA MET A 94 20.01 -0.58 5.95
C MET A 94 20.91 -1.47 6.84
N GLY A 95 20.98 -1.19 8.13
CA GLY A 95 21.74 -2.01 9.08
C GLY A 95 21.24 -3.46 9.16
N LEU A 96 19.91 -3.68 9.16
CA LEU A 96 19.32 -5.01 9.12
C LEU A 96 19.62 -5.73 7.80
N MET A 97 19.61 -5.02 6.67
CA MET A 97 20.01 -5.60 5.37
C MET A 97 21.48 -6.00 5.37
N LEU A 98 22.40 -5.17 5.92
CA LEU A 98 23.81 -5.51 6.07
C LEU A 98 24.02 -6.69 7.03
N LEU A 99 23.23 -6.77 8.11
CA LEU A 99 23.24 -7.92 9.00
C LEU A 99 22.86 -9.22 8.26
N VAL A 100 21.82 -9.16 7.41
CA VAL A 100 21.45 -10.31 6.58
C VAL A 100 22.51 -10.64 5.54
N ALA A 101 23.20 -9.62 4.99
CA ALA A 101 24.33 -9.79 4.08
C ALA A 101 25.60 -10.39 4.75
N SER A 102 25.72 -10.34 6.08
CA SER A 102 26.93 -10.75 6.79
C SER A 102 27.18 -12.27 6.80
N ARG A 103 26.21 -13.08 6.44
CA ARG A 103 26.27 -14.55 6.43
C ARG A 103 25.70 -15.13 5.14
N ASP A 104 26.15 -16.31 4.78
CA ASP A 104 25.56 -17.06 3.65
C ASP A 104 24.12 -17.48 3.95
N PHE A 105 23.35 -17.65 2.88
CA PHE A 105 21.93 -17.97 3.03
C PHE A 105 21.70 -19.34 3.70
N THR A 106 22.58 -20.32 3.43
CA THR A 106 22.55 -21.64 4.11
C THR A 106 22.71 -21.50 5.61
N ALA A 107 23.68 -20.68 6.07
CA ALA A 107 23.88 -20.41 7.51
C ALA A 107 22.68 -19.68 8.14
N TRP A 108 21.94 -18.90 7.38
CA TRP A 108 20.68 -18.31 7.82
C TRP A 108 19.54 -19.34 7.91
N VAL A 109 19.48 -20.30 6.97
CA VAL A 109 18.49 -21.38 7.00
C VAL A 109 18.73 -22.30 8.18
N ASP A 110 19.99 -22.60 8.53
CA ASP A 110 20.34 -23.34 9.74
C ASP A 110 19.91 -22.64 11.03
N ALA A 111 19.87 -21.29 10.99
CA ALA A 111 19.38 -20.44 12.07
C ALA A 111 18.04 -19.77 11.71
N LEU A 112 17.12 -20.51 11.08
CA LEU A 112 15.86 -19.99 10.54
C LEU A 112 15.05 -19.13 11.51
N PRO A 113 14.87 -19.47 12.79
CA PRO A 113 14.18 -18.60 13.74
C PRO A 113 14.82 -17.20 13.88
N LEU A 114 16.15 -17.14 13.82
CA LEU A 114 16.88 -15.86 13.88
C LEU A 114 16.67 -15.06 12.59
N LEU A 115 16.72 -15.69 11.42
CA LEU A 115 16.40 -15.04 10.15
C LEU A 115 15.00 -14.45 10.18
N LEU A 116 13.99 -15.24 10.58
CA LEU A 116 12.61 -14.78 10.66
C LEU A 116 12.44 -13.63 11.67
N ALA A 117 13.16 -13.65 12.80
CA ALA A 117 13.15 -12.55 13.76
C ALA A 117 13.75 -11.25 13.16
N VAL A 118 14.87 -11.33 12.43
CA VAL A 118 15.49 -10.18 11.74
C VAL A 118 14.55 -9.63 10.67
N LEU A 119 13.92 -10.48 9.87
CA LEU A 119 12.96 -10.09 8.85
C LEU A 119 11.67 -9.52 9.45
N PHE A 120 11.22 -10.03 10.59
CA PHE A 120 10.10 -9.43 11.33
C PHE A 120 10.44 -8.04 11.84
N CYS A 121 11.63 -7.84 12.41
CA CYS A 121 12.13 -6.51 12.80
C CYS A 121 12.21 -5.58 11.60
N MET A 122 12.68 -6.06 10.45
CA MET A 122 12.72 -5.27 9.21
C MET A 122 11.32 -4.83 8.78
N ASN A 123 10.32 -5.72 8.83
CA ASN A 123 8.92 -5.37 8.54
C ASN A 123 8.33 -4.40 9.57
N LEU A 124 8.67 -4.55 10.85
CA LEU A 124 8.22 -3.63 11.90
C LEU A 124 8.77 -2.21 11.67
N VAL A 125 10.06 -2.11 11.30
CA VAL A 125 10.72 -0.85 10.93
C VAL A 125 10.07 -0.26 9.68
N SER A 126 9.84 -1.07 8.64
CA SER A 126 9.18 -0.63 7.40
C SER A 126 7.75 -0.15 7.64
N ALA A 127 6.96 -0.85 8.44
CA ALA A 127 5.61 -0.43 8.81
C ALA A 127 5.61 0.87 9.62
N THR A 128 6.62 1.08 10.47
CA THR A 128 6.79 2.34 11.23
C THR A 128 7.23 3.49 10.31
N GLN A 129 8.11 3.20 9.35
CA GLN A 129 8.52 4.17 8.32
C GLN A 129 7.34 4.60 7.46
N ASP A 130 6.45 3.68 7.12
CA ASP A 130 5.24 3.95 6.35
C ASP A 130 4.31 4.94 7.09
N ILE A 131 4.11 4.78 8.40
CA ILE A 131 3.36 5.76 9.22
C ILE A 131 3.97 7.16 9.08
N ALA A 132 5.30 7.27 9.15
CA ALA A 132 5.99 8.56 9.05
C ALA A 132 5.88 9.15 7.64
N THR A 133 6.00 8.31 6.59
CA THR A 133 5.91 8.71 5.18
C THR A 133 4.49 9.15 4.84
N ASP A 134 3.49 8.34 5.17
CA ASP A 134 2.07 8.66 4.93
C ASP A 134 1.65 9.91 5.69
N GLY A 135 2.03 10.00 6.97
CA GLY A 135 1.78 11.19 7.76
C GLY A 135 2.44 12.46 7.20
N TYR A 136 3.63 12.33 6.60
CA TYR A 136 4.28 13.43 5.89
C TYR A 136 3.52 13.78 4.60
N ALA A 137 3.19 12.78 3.78
CA ALA A 137 2.44 12.99 2.53
C ALA A 137 1.09 13.68 2.80
N VAL A 138 0.30 13.19 3.77
CA VAL A 138 -0.99 13.77 4.14
C VAL A 138 -0.87 15.22 4.59
N SER A 139 0.19 15.56 5.36
CA SER A 139 0.38 16.91 5.92
C SER A 139 0.98 17.91 4.94
N THR A 140 1.67 17.44 3.89
CA THR A 140 2.44 18.30 2.98
C THR A 140 1.78 18.43 1.61
N LEU A 141 1.12 17.37 1.12
CA LEU A 141 0.44 17.39 -0.16
C LEU A 141 -0.81 18.25 -0.10
N LYS A 142 -0.90 19.25 -0.98
CA LYS A 142 -2.14 20.00 -1.22
C LYS A 142 -3.24 19.04 -1.69
N PRO A 143 -4.53 19.32 -1.37
CA PRO A 143 -5.64 18.45 -1.78
C PRO A 143 -5.63 18.11 -3.27
N GLU A 144 -5.34 19.09 -4.14
CA GLU A 144 -5.30 18.93 -5.60
C GLU A 144 -4.21 17.94 -6.04
N TRP A 145 -3.11 17.82 -5.28
CA TRP A 145 -1.94 17.01 -5.64
C TRP A 145 -1.94 15.61 -5.03
N ARG A 146 -2.89 15.32 -4.15
CA ARG A 146 -2.99 14.02 -3.45
C ARG A 146 -3.18 12.84 -4.40
N GLY A 147 -3.96 13.03 -5.49
CA GLY A 147 -4.12 12.02 -6.53
C GLY A 147 -2.79 11.62 -7.17
N LEU A 148 -1.99 12.59 -7.62
CA LEU A 148 -0.66 12.35 -8.17
C LEU A 148 0.32 11.81 -7.11
N GLY A 149 0.24 12.30 -5.87
CA GLY A 149 1.03 11.79 -4.75
C GLY A 149 0.78 10.31 -4.50
N ASN A 150 -0.48 9.87 -4.54
CA ASN A 150 -0.84 8.46 -4.40
C ASN A 150 -0.47 7.62 -5.63
N SER A 151 -0.49 8.19 -6.84
CA SER A 151 0.09 7.51 -8.00
C SER A 151 1.57 7.20 -7.79
N ILE A 152 2.33 8.18 -7.29
CA ILE A 152 3.75 8.03 -6.95
C ILE A 152 3.94 6.98 -5.84
N GLN A 153 3.08 6.96 -4.83
CA GLN A 153 3.07 5.92 -3.79
C GLN A 153 2.96 4.53 -4.40
N VAL A 154 1.92 4.29 -5.18
CA VAL A 154 1.66 2.98 -5.79
C VAL A 154 2.81 2.56 -6.71
N VAL A 155 3.27 3.47 -7.56
CA VAL A 155 4.36 3.20 -8.52
C VAL A 155 5.68 2.97 -7.81
N GLY A 156 6.08 3.87 -6.91
CA GLY A 156 7.32 3.77 -6.15
C GLY A 156 7.39 2.46 -5.36
N TYR A 157 6.32 2.12 -4.65
CA TYR A 157 6.23 0.88 -3.90
C TYR A 157 6.31 -0.38 -4.80
N LYS A 158 5.56 -0.41 -5.91
CA LYS A 158 5.61 -1.54 -6.88
C LYS A 158 7.02 -1.69 -7.49
N LEU A 159 7.68 -0.59 -7.87
CA LEU A 159 9.07 -0.64 -8.36
C LEU A 159 10.04 -1.15 -7.29
N GLY A 160 9.91 -0.69 -6.05
CA GLY A 160 10.70 -1.19 -4.93
C GLY A 160 10.50 -2.69 -4.73
N MET A 161 9.27 -3.18 -4.79
CA MET A 161 8.97 -4.62 -4.70
C MET A 161 9.62 -5.43 -5.83
N VAL A 162 9.61 -4.93 -7.07
CA VAL A 162 10.25 -5.60 -8.21
C VAL A 162 11.76 -5.69 -8.01
N VAL A 163 12.40 -4.61 -7.55
CA VAL A 163 13.83 -4.59 -7.25
C VAL A 163 14.15 -5.50 -6.06
N GLY A 164 13.41 -5.39 -4.96
CA GLY A 164 13.58 -6.20 -3.75
C GLY A 164 13.28 -7.69 -3.94
N SER A 165 12.63 -8.09 -5.03
CA SER A 165 12.39 -9.49 -5.36
C SER A 165 13.14 -9.95 -6.61
N GLY A 166 12.73 -9.49 -7.78
CA GLY A 166 13.28 -9.97 -9.06
C GLY A 166 14.75 -9.65 -9.24
N ALA A 167 15.15 -8.38 -9.02
CA ALA A 167 16.55 -8.00 -9.15
C ALA A 167 17.43 -8.67 -8.08
N LEU A 168 16.91 -8.82 -6.85
CA LEU A 168 17.60 -9.55 -5.80
C LEU A 168 17.86 -11.00 -6.20
N LEU A 169 16.83 -11.75 -6.66
CA LEU A 169 16.96 -13.14 -7.07
C LEU A 169 17.94 -13.29 -8.24
N TRP A 170 17.83 -12.41 -9.25
CA TRP A 170 18.74 -12.40 -10.38
C TRP A 170 20.20 -12.15 -9.97
N LEU A 171 20.42 -11.20 -9.07
CA LEU A 171 21.76 -10.88 -8.56
C LEU A 171 22.30 -12.02 -7.69
N SER A 172 21.45 -12.60 -6.83
CA SER A 172 21.81 -13.74 -5.96
C SER A 172 22.27 -14.96 -6.76
N ALA A 173 21.61 -15.23 -7.89
CA ALA A 173 22.01 -16.32 -8.78
C ALA A 173 23.36 -16.09 -9.45
N ARG A 174 23.81 -14.82 -9.61
CA ARG A 174 25.06 -14.48 -10.32
C ARG A 174 26.23 -14.16 -9.38
N GLN A 175 25.97 -13.46 -8.30
CA GLN A 175 27.02 -12.90 -7.44
C GLN A 175 26.87 -13.36 -5.97
N GLY A 176 25.89 -14.21 -5.70
CA GLY A 176 25.61 -14.75 -4.38
C GLY A 176 24.75 -13.84 -3.51
N TRP A 177 24.31 -14.41 -2.42
CA TRP A 177 23.38 -13.81 -1.46
C TRP A 177 23.93 -12.54 -0.79
N GLN A 178 25.17 -12.61 -0.29
CA GLN A 178 25.79 -11.51 0.44
C GLN A 178 25.91 -10.24 -0.39
N THR A 179 26.41 -10.37 -1.62
CA THR A 179 26.54 -9.25 -2.56
C THR A 179 25.19 -8.63 -2.88
N SER A 180 24.16 -9.46 -3.03
CA SER A 180 22.81 -9.00 -3.36
C SER A 180 22.19 -8.15 -2.27
N TYR A 181 22.31 -8.60 -1.02
CA TYR A 181 21.81 -7.84 0.14
C TYR A 181 22.63 -6.58 0.41
N ALA A 182 23.95 -6.66 0.27
CA ALA A 182 24.82 -5.48 0.37
C ALA A 182 24.47 -4.43 -0.70
N SER A 183 24.14 -4.87 -1.92
CA SER A 183 23.69 -3.97 -2.98
C SER A 183 22.36 -3.29 -2.66
N LEU A 184 21.39 -4.01 -2.09
CA LEU A 184 20.14 -3.42 -1.62
C LEU A 184 20.37 -2.43 -0.46
N ALA A 185 21.27 -2.76 0.47
CA ALA A 185 21.66 -1.84 1.56
C ALA A 185 22.31 -0.56 1.00
N CYS A 186 23.18 -0.67 -0.01
CA CYS A 186 23.75 0.49 -0.70
C CYS A 186 22.67 1.32 -1.41
N LEU A 187 21.68 0.68 -2.01
CA LEU A 187 20.55 1.37 -2.64
C LEU A 187 19.75 2.19 -1.64
N MET A 188 19.64 1.74 -0.37
CA MET A 188 19.02 2.53 0.69
C MET A 188 19.74 3.86 0.97
N LEU A 189 21.04 3.97 0.71
CA LEU A 189 21.75 5.25 0.84
C LEU A 189 21.20 6.30 -0.13
N LEU A 190 20.83 5.89 -1.34
CA LEU A 190 20.23 6.80 -2.33
C LEU A 190 18.88 7.36 -1.86
N VAL A 191 18.17 6.61 -1.01
CA VAL A 191 16.91 7.06 -0.42
C VAL A 191 17.16 8.01 0.75
N ILE A 192 18.21 7.77 1.53
CA ILE A 192 18.56 8.63 2.69
C ILE A 192 18.93 10.04 2.24
N VAL A 193 19.60 10.17 1.10
CA VAL A 193 20.06 11.49 0.58
C VAL A 193 18.91 12.49 0.40
N PRO A 194 17.80 12.20 -0.30
CA PRO A 194 16.67 13.12 -0.37
C PRO A 194 16.08 13.48 1.00
N VAL A 195 16.06 12.54 1.94
CA VAL A 195 15.52 12.78 3.29
C VAL A 195 16.37 13.76 4.09
N LEU A 196 17.68 13.81 3.84
CA LEU A 196 18.55 14.82 4.47
C LEU A 196 18.15 16.26 4.11
N PHE A 197 17.66 16.46 2.88
CA PHE A 197 17.19 17.75 2.37
C PHE A 197 15.70 18.00 2.58
N MET A 198 15.01 17.09 3.27
CA MET A 198 13.60 17.20 3.61
C MET A 198 13.38 18.31 4.63
N ASP A 199 12.37 19.16 4.40
CA ASP A 199 11.88 20.10 5.38
C ASP A 199 10.83 19.44 6.27
N ASP A 200 10.91 19.66 7.58
CA ASP A 200 9.85 19.26 8.49
C ASP A 200 8.59 20.13 8.25
N PRO A 201 7.39 19.57 8.41
CA PRO A 201 6.16 20.36 8.34
C PRO A 201 6.21 21.57 9.28
N PRO A 202 5.54 22.69 8.91
CA PRO A 202 5.55 23.92 9.70
C PRO A 202 5.20 23.68 11.18
N ALA A 203 5.81 24.44 12.06
CA ALA A 203 5.65 24.32 13.53
C ALA A 203 4.18 24.33 13.99
N GLY A 204 3.29 25.03 13.26
CA GLY A 204 1.85 25.07 13.55
C GLY A 204 1.14 23.71 13.40
N ALA A 205 1.49 22.92 12.38
CA ALA A 205 0.99 21.56 12.23
C ALA A 205 1.54 20.63 13.33
N ARG A 206 2.75 20.91 13.78
CA ARG A 206 3.43 20.19 14.87
C ARG A 206 2.81 20.53 16.24
N GLN A 207 2.47 21.80 16.49
CA GLN A 207 1.77 22.23 17.71
C GLN A 207 0.37 21.65 17.79
N ALA A 208 -0.37 21.56 16.67
CA ALA A 208 -1.67 20.91 16.63
C ALA A 208 -1.58 19.42 17.02
N ALA A 209 -0.55 18.71 16.58
CA ALA A 209 -0.32 17.31 16.97
C ALA A 209 0.09 17.15 18.44
N THR A 210 0.89 18.08 18.99
CA THR A 210 1.30 18.06 20.40
C THR A 210 0.16 18.45 21.35
N HIS A 211 -0.81 19.24 20.90
CA HIS A 211 -2.00 19.58 21.71
C HIS A 211 -3.01 18.43 21.83
N THR A 212 -2.92 17.38 21.04
CA THR A 212 -3.71 16.16 21.24
C THR A 212 -3.13 15.38 22.43
N GLN A 213 -3.29 15.95 23.63
CA GLN A 213 -2.84 15.33 24.89
C GLN A 213 -3.74 14.12 25.21
N TRP A 214 -3.31 12.94 24.78
CA TRP A 214 -3.88 11.73 25.38
C TRP A 214 -3.08 11.38 26.64
N HIS A 215 -3.78 11.39 27.79
CA HIS A 215 -3.21 10.93 29.06
C HIS A 215 -3.73 9.52 29.35
N GLY A 216 -2.79 8.56 29.40
CA GLY A 216 -3.10 7.17 29.68
C GLY A 216 -3.94 6.45 28.61
N VAL A 217 -4.30 5.20 28.88
CA VAL A 217 -5.03 4.30 27.95
C VAL A 217 -6.37 4.89 27.50
N ARG A 218 -7.10 5.57 28.39
CA ARG A 218 -8.40 6.18 28.05
C ARG A 218 -8.28 7.28 27.01
N GLY A 219 -7.24 8.12 27.10
CA GLY A 219 -6.99 9.17 26.11
C GLY A 219 -6.57 8.58 24.75
N TYR A 220 -5.78 7.52 24.78
CA TYR A 220 -5.37 6.76 23.59
C TYR A 220 -6.58 6.16 22.86
N VAL A 221 -7.45 5.44 23.56
CA VAL A 221 -8.69 4.89 22.98
C VAL A 221 -9.61 5.98 22.45
N ARG A 222 -9.71 7.10 23.17
CA ARG A 222 -10.51 8.27 22.74
C ARG A 222 -10.06 8.80 21.39
N LEU A 223 -8.76 8.82 21.11
CA LEU A 223 -8.21 9.29 19.81
C LEU A 223 -8.82 8.53 18.64
N PHE A 224 -8.89 7.20 18.72
CA PHE A 224 -9.50 6.35 17.70
C PHE A 224 -11.03 6.49 17.67
N ARG A 225 -11.66 6.49 18.85
CA ARG A 225 -13.11 6.67 18.96
C ARG A 225 -13.55 8.00 18.33
N ASP A 226 -12.87 9.09 18.62
CA ASP A 226 -13.20 10.42 18.10
C ASP A 226 -12.97 10.53 16.59
N PHE A 227 -12.08 9.73 16.01
CA PHE A 227 -11.97 9.57 14.57
C PHE A 227 -13.16 8.78 13.99
N VAL A 228 -13.44 7.58 14.51
CA VAL A 228 -14.48 6.68 14.01
C VAL A 228 -15.89 7.27 14.15
N MET A 229 -16.13 8.04 15.22
CA MET A 229 -17.46 8.63 15.52
C MET A 229 -17.78 9.89 14.69
N ARG A 230 -16.89 10.31 13.79
CA ARG A 230 -17.19 11.44 12.90
C ARG A 230 -18.34 11.10 11.95
N PRO A 231 -19.24 12.06 11.68
CA PRO A 231 -20.37 11.83 10.77
C PRO A 231 -19.93 11.28 9.40
N GLY A 232 -20.55 10.20 8.97
CA GLY A 232 -20.26 9.54 7.69
C GLY A 232 -18.99 8.66 7.69
N LEU A 233 -18.14 8.74 8.72
CA LEU A 233 -16.86 8.01 8.72
C LEU A 233 -17.04 6.50 8.93
N GLY A 234 -18.06 6.06 9.68
CA GLY A 234 -18.36 4.63 9.79
C GLY A 234 -18.64 3.98 8.43
N TRP A 235 -19.45 4.64 7.59
CA TRP A 235 -19.69 4.18 6.21
C TRP A 235 -18.42 4.23 5.36
N TRP A 236 -17.60 5.26 5.57
CA TRP A 236 -16.30 5.35 4.89
C TRP A 236 -15.36 4.21 5.28
N LEU A 237 -15.22 3.89 6.55
CA LEU A 237 -14.39 2.77 7.02
C LEU A 237 -14.91 1.43 6.50
N LEU A 238 -16.23 1.26 6.41
CA LEU A 238 -16.81 0.09 5.76
C LEU A 238 -16.44 0.03 4.27
N THR A 239 -16.44 1.19 3.58
CA THR A 239 -15.94 1.28 2.20
C THR A 239 -14.48 0.86 2.12
N VAL A 240 -13.60 1.39 2.96
CA VAL A 240 -12.16 1.05 3.00
C VAL A 240 -11.96 -0.46 3.19
N ALA A 241 -12.75 -1.10 4.06
CA ALA A 241 -12.67 -2.54 4.28
C ALA A 241 -13.14 -3.35 3.05
N LEU A 242 -14.21 -2.94 2.39
CA LEU A 242 -14.87 -3.74 1.36
C LEU A 242 -14.41 -3.44 -0.06
N TYR A 243 -13.94 -2.23 -0.34
CA TYR A 243 -13.67 -1.74 -1.69
C TYR A 243 -12.64 -2.58 -2.46
N LYS A 244 -11.62 -3.08 -1.77
CA LYS A 244 -10.59 -3.96 -2.32
C LYS A 244 -10.77 -5.43 -1.91
N PHE A 245 -11.83 -5.76 -1.17
CA PHE A 245 -12.08 -7.12 -0.70
C PHE A 245 -12.37 -8.07 -1.86
N GLY A 246 -13.28 -7.68 -2.77
CA GLY A 246 -13.60 -8.47 -3.96
C GLY A 246 -12.40 -8.65 -4.87
N ASP A 247 -11.63 -7.58 -5.11
CA ASP A 247 -10.38 -7.63 -5.86
C ASP A 247 -9.40 -8.66 -5.27
N SER A 248 -9.15 -8.60 -3.98
CA SER A 248 -8.23 -9.51 -3.30
C SER A 248 -8.72 -10.97 -3.31
N LEU A 249 -10.04 -11.18 -3.29
CA LEU A 249 -10.66 -12.51 -3.40
C LEU A 249 -10.40 -13.11 -4.79
N GLY A 250 -10.62 -12.34 -5.86
CA GLY A 250 -10.50 -12.80 -7.24
C GLY A 250 -9.04 -12.90 -7.70
N SER A 251 -8.24 -11.86 -7.49
CA SER A 251 -6.87 -11.77 -8.03
C SER A 251 -5.95 -12.87 -7.50
N ARG A 252 -6.19 -13.41 -6.30
CA ARG A 252 -5.46 -14.57 -5.77
C ARG A 252 -5.68 -15.84 -6.59
N MET A 253 -6.83 -15.95 -7.24
CA MET A 253 -7.19 -17.15 -8.01
C MET A 253 -6.89 -17.01 -9.50
N THR A 254 -6.39 -15.86 -9.95
CA THR A 254 -6.00 -15.67 -11.37
C THR A 254 -4.90 -16.64 -11.80
N GLY A 255 -3.80 -16.73 -11.06
CA GLY A 255 -2.71 -17.66 -11.38
C GLY A 255 -3.16 -19.12 -11.44
N PRO A 256 -3.77 -19.68 -10.38
CA PRO A 256 -4.34 -21.01 -10.39
C PRO A 256 -5.32 -21.26 -11.54
N LEU A 257 -6.26 -20.35 -11.82
CA LEU A 257 -7.18 -20.46 -12.94
C LEU A 257 -6.45 -20.63 -14.27
N LEU A 258 -5.45 -19.80 -14.54
CA LEU A 258 -4.69 -19.85 -15.80
C LEU A 258 -3.88 -21.15 -15.93
N THR A 259 -3.30 -21.62 -14.82
CA THR A 259 -2.59 -22.90 -14.79
C THR A 259 -3.54 -24.07 -15.09
N ASP A 260 -4.71 -24.11 -14.45
CA ASP A 260 -5.72 -25.14 -14.67
C ASP A 260 -6.33 -25.08 -16.09
N ARG A 261 -6.27 -23.93 -16.75
CA ARG A 261 -6.66 -23.76 -18.15
C ARG A 261 -5.56 -24.12 -19.15
N GLY A 262 -4.40 -24.57 -18.67
CA GLY A 262 -3.30 -25.08 -19.52
C GLY A 262 -2.40 -24.00 -20.12
N TYR A 263 -2.47 -22.77 -19.65
CA TYR A 263 -1.51 -21.74 -20.07
C TYR A 263 -0.11 -22.05 -19.50
N SER A 264 0.93 -21.78 -20.28
CA SER A 264 2.29 -22.01 -19.83
C SER A 264 2.69 -21.05 -18.71
N LEU A 265 3.59 -21.48 -17.81
CA LEU A 265 4.12 -20.61 -16.76
C LEU A 265 4.81 -19.35 -17.33
N ALA A 266 5.37 -19.46 -18.55
CA ALA A 266 5.98 -18.33 -19.24
C ALA A 266 4.92 -17.30 -19.66
N ASP A 267 3.79 -17.73 -20.24
CA ASP A 267 2.69 -16.85 -20.63
C ASP A 267 2.06 -16.18 -19.42
N ILE A 268 1.80 -16.96 -18.36
CA ILE A 268 1.28 -16.44 -17.08
C ILE A 268 2.24 -15.39 -16.52
N GLY A 269 3.54 -15.68 -16.48
CA GLY A 269 4.55 -14.74 -15.96
C GLY A 269 4.64 -13.44 -16.76
N VAL A 270 4.54 -13.51 -18.09
CA VAL A 270 4.53 -12.31 -18.95
C VAL A 270 3.24 -11.51 -18.77
N ILE A 271 2.08 -12.17 -18.86
CA ILE A 271 0.78 -11.50 -18.86
C ILE A 271 0.44 -10.92 -17.50
N THR A 272 0.57 -11.71 -16.43
CA THR A 272 0.21 -11.25 -15.07
C THR A 272 1.36 -10.52 -14.36
N GLY A 273 2.59 -10.90 -14.65
CA GLY A 273 3.79 -10.35 -14.02
C GLY A 273 4.19 -9.00 -14.61
N SER A 274 4.94 -9.02 -15.73
CA SER A 274 5.54 -7.79 -16.28
C SER A 274 4.49 -6.87 -16.92
N ALA A 275 3.66 -7.41 -17.79
CA ALA A 275 2.71 -6.60 -18.53
C ALA A 275 1.50 -6.18 -17.67
N GLY A 276 0.99 -7.08 -16.81
CA GLY A 276 -0.04 -6.70 -15.84
C GLY A 276 0.44 -5.64 -14.85
N ALA A 277 1.69 -5.75 -14.36
CA ALA A 277 2.25 -4.72 -13.50
C ALA A 277 2.36 -3.35 -14.18
N THR A 278 2.76 -3.32 -15.47
CA THR A 278 2.80 -2.05 -16.24
C THR A 278 1.42 -1.45 -16.43
N ALA A 279 0.39 -2.26 -16.70
CA ALA A 279 -0.99 -1.80 -16.79
C ALA A 279 -1.46 -1.19 -15.47
N GLY A 280 -1.17 -1.82 -14.33
CA GLY A 280 -1.49 -1.28 -13.00
C GLY A 280 -0.78 0.04 -12.69
N VAL A 281 0.48 0.20 -13.11
CA VAL A 281 1.23 1.45 -12.99
C VAL A 281 0.59 2.55 -13.86
N LEU A 282 0.26 2.24 -15.11
CA LEU A 282 -0.44 3.17 -15.99
C LEU A 282 -1.81 3.57 -15.42
N GLY A 283 -2.57 2.61 -14.90
CA GLY A 283 -3.83 2.86 -14.21
C GLY A 283 -3.67 3.81 -13.03
N ALA A 284 -2.63 3.63 -12.21
CA ALA A 284 -2.35 4.52 -11.10
C ALA A 284 -2.05 5.96 -11.55
N PHE A 285 -1.26 6.16 -12.61
CA PHE A 285 -0.99 7.49 -13.15
C PHE A 285 -2.24 8.14 -13.76
N VAL A 286 -2.99 7.39 -14.58
CA VAL A 286 -4.23 7.88 -15.18
C VAL A 286 -5.25 8.19 -14.09
N GLY A 287 -5.35 7.36 -13.06
CA GLY A 287 -6.23 7.58 -11.89
C GLY A 287 -5.92 8.89 -11.18
N GLY A 288 -4.64 9.13 -10.87
CA GLY A 288 -4.21 10.37 -10.24
C GLY A 288 -4.46 11.62 -11.10
N ALA A 289 -4.19 11.53 -12.40
CA ALA A 289 -4.46 12.61 -13.34
C ALA A 289 -5.98 12.87 -13.51
N THR A 290 -6.78 11.82 -13.51
CA THR A 290 -8.24 11.92 -13.66
C THR A 290 -8.89 12.52 -12.40
N LEU A 291 -8.36 12.24 -11.20
CA LEU A 291 -8.81 12.86 -9.95
C LEU A 291 -8.65 14.38 -9.92
N LEU A 292 -7.74 14.96 -10.73
CA LEU A 292 -7.62 16.42 -10.88
C LEU A 292 -8.84 17.05 -11.56
N ARG A 293 -9.61 16.27 -12.33
CA ARG A 293 -10.73 16.74 -13.15
C ARG A 293 -12.08 16.26 -12.65
N LEU A 294 -12.12 15.04 -12.14
CA LEU A 294 -13.33 14.42 -11.59
C LEU A 294 -13.42 14.67 -10.08
N GLY A 295 -14.62 14.82 -9.56
CA GLY A 295 -14.85 14.79 -8.12
C GLY A 295 -14.49 13.42 -7.52
N HIS A 296 -14.01 13.39 -6.27
CA HIS A 296 -13.54 12.18 -5.59
C HIS A 296 -14.59 11.08 -5.55
N ALA A 297 -15.87 11.44 -5.35
CA ALA A 297 -16.98 10.48 -5.35
C ALA A 297 -17.17 9.82 -6.72
N GLN A 298 -17.18 10.63 -7.79
CA GLN A 298 -17.35 10.11 -9.15
C GLN A 298 -16.20 9.21 -9.57
N ALA A 299 -14.96 9.59 -9.24
CA ALA A 299 -13.78 8.78 -9.52
C ALA A 299 -13.83 7.44 -8.77
N LEU A 300 -14.11 7.45 -7.46
CA LEU A 300 -14.18 6.22 -6.67
C LEU A 300 -15.25 5.27 -7.20
N LEU A 301 -16.45 5.77 -7.48
CA LEU A 301 -17.56 4.95 -7.99
C LEU A 301 -17.26 4.43 -9.39
N GLY A 302 -16.81 5.29 -10.32
CA GLY A 302 -16.51 4.90 -11.69
C GLY A 302 -15.38 3.87 -11.76
N PHE A 303 -14.29 4.08 -11.00
CA PHE A 303 -13.17 3.14 -10.96
C PHE A 303 -13.52 1.82 -10.27
N GLY A 304 -14.41 1.85 -9.27
CA GLY A 304 -14.95 0.63 -8.67
C GLY A 304 -15.79 -0.19 -9.63
N VAL A 305 -16.57 0.46 -10.49
CA VAL A 305 -17.32 -0.25 -11.56
C VAL A 305 -16.34 -0.86 -12.58
N LEU A 306 -15.32 -0.10 -13.02
CA LEU A 306 -14.30 -0.64 -13.94
C LEU A 306 -13.56 -1.85 -13.33
N GLN A 307 -13.25 -1.79 -12.04
CA GLN A 307 -12.63 -2.92 -11.33
C GLN A 307 -13.55 -4.15 -11.31
N ALA A 308 -14.84 -3.96 -11.00
CA ALA A 308 -15.79 -5.06 -11.01
C ALA A 308 -15.95 -5.68 -12.41
N LEU A 309 -15.94 -4.87 -13.47
CA LEU A 309 -15.96 -5.35 -14.85
C LEU A 309 -14.68 -6.12 -15.19
N GLY A 310 -13.52 -5.69 -14.72
CA GLY A 310 -12.26 -6.42 -14.88
C GLY A 310 -12.30 -7.80 -14.25
N LEU A 311 -12.80 -7.90 -13.00
CA LEU A 311 -12.99 -9.17 -12.30
C LEU A 311 -14.02 -10.06 -13.00
N ALA A 312 -15.12 -9.49 -13.50
CA ALA A 312 -16.12 -10.23 -14.26
C ALA A 312 -15.57 -10.76 -15.60
N GLY A 313 -14.58 -10.10 -16.19
CA GLY A 313 -13.89 -10.55 -17.40
C GLY A 313 -13.29 -11.95 -17.27
N TYR A 314 -12.81 -12.35 -16.08
CA TYR A 314 -12.32 -13.70 -15.85
C TYR A 314 -13.38 -14.79 -15.98
N LEU A 315 -14.69 -14.45 -15.89
CA LEU A 315 -15.75 -15.40 -16.16
C LEU A 315 -15.75 -15.90 -17.60
N LEU A 316 -15.27 -15.09 -18.56
CA LEU A 316 -15.08 -15.51 -19.94
C LEU A 316 -13.97 -16.58 -20.05
N VAL A 317 -12.89 -16.43 -19.27
CA VAL A 317 -11.81 -17.42 -19.19
C VAL A 317 -12.31 -18.71 -18.54
N VAL A 318 -13.12 -18.60 -17.48
CA VAL A 318 -13.79 -19.75 -16.85
C VAL A 318 -14.78 -20.39 -17.83
N GLY A 319 -15.44 -19.63 -18.70
CA GLY A 319 -16.35 -20.09 -19.74
C GLY A 319 -15.68 -20.75 -20.96
N GLY A 320 -14.36 -20.84 -20.99
CA GLY A 320 -13.64 -21.52 -22.07
C GLY A 320 -12.99 -20.62 -23.10
N LEU A 321 -12.76 -19.34 -22.78
CA LEU A 321 -11.94 -18.46 -23.60
C LEU A 321 -10.48 -18.92 -23.53
N HIS A 322 -9.92 -19.34 -24.66
CA HIS A 322 -8.54 -19.85 -24.74
C HIS A 322 -7.58 -18.93 -25.53
N ASP A 323 -8.10 -17.88 -26.15
CA ASP A 323 -7.28 -16.94 -26.91
C ASP A 323 -6.36 -16.13 -25.98
N LEU A 324 -5.06 -16.17 -26.27
CA LEU A 324 -4.02 -15.55 -25.46
C LEU A 324 -4.12 -14.01 -25.46
N TYR A 325 -4.50 -13.41 -26.60
CA TYR A 325 -4.63 -11.96 -26.70
C TYR A 325 -5.85 -11.46 -25.96
N ALA A 326 -6.97 -12.18 -26.04
CA ALA A 326 -8.16 -11.87 -25.27
C ALA A 326 -7.93 -12.01 -23.76
N LEU A 327 -7.20 -13.06 -23.34
CA LEU A 327 -6.76 -13.20 -21.95
C LEU A 327 -5.89 -12.02 -21.53
N ALA A 328 -4.89 -11.67 -22.31
CA ALA A 328 -4.02 -10.53 -22.02
C ALA A 328 -4.82 -9.22 -21.88
N ALA A 329 -5.81 -9.00 -22.76
CA ALA A 329 -6.68 -7.83 -22.68
C ALA A 329 -7.49 -7.79 -21.37
N ILE A 330 -8.02 -8.94 -20.91
CA ILE A 330 -8.76 -9.05 -19.63
C ILE A 330 -7.82 -8.73 -18.46
N VAL A 331 -6.65 -9.34 -18.41
CA VAL A 331 -5.67 -9.11 -17.33
C VAL A 331 -5.21 -7.65 -17.31
N TYR A 332 -4.92 -7.07 -18.46
CA TYR A 332 -4.47 -5.68 -18.56
C TYR A 332 -5.55 -4.70 -18.14
N PHE A 333 -6.79 -4.95 -18.56
CA PHE A 333 -7.92 -4.12 -18.16
C PHE A 333 -8.17 -4.20 -16.65
N GLU A 334 -8.14 -5.40 -16.07
CA GLU A 334 -8.33 -5.60 -14.64
C GLU A 334 -7.20 -4.93 -13.83
N GLN A 335 -5.92 -5.14 -14.19
CA GLN A 335 -4.79 -4.51 -13.51
C GLN A 335 -4.77 -2.98 -13.68
N PHE A 336 -5.19 -2.47 -14.84
CA PHE A 336 -5.36 -1.03 -15.07
C PHE A 336 -6.45 -0.46 -14.16
N ALA A 337 -7.60 -1.14 -14.06
CA ALA A 337 -8.71 -0.75 -13.17
C ALA A 337 -8.31 -0.84 -11.68
N ASP A 338 -7.48 -1.83 -11.31
CA ASP A 338 -6.88 -1.93 -9.97
C ASP A 338 -6.05 -0.69 -9.64
N GLY A 339 -5.19 -0.25 -10.57
CA GLY A 339 -4.39 0.97 -10.41
C GLY A 339 -5.25 2.22 -10.21
N LEU A 340 -6.27 2.41 -11.06
CA LEU A 340 -7.23 3.52 -10.97
C LEU A 340 -7.91 3.56 -9.59
N SER A 341 -8.50 2.43 -9.19
CA SER A 341 -9.31 2.29 -7.99
C SER A 341 -8.47 2.43 -6.70
N THR A 342 -7.24 1.93 -6.70
CA THR A 342 -6.31 2.04 -5.58
C THR A 342 -5.93 3.50 -5.31
N VAL A 343 -5.59 4.26 -6.36
CA VAL A 343 -5.23 5.68 -6.22
C VAL A 343 -6.43 6.50 -5.74
N ALA A 344 -7.64 6.24 -6.24
CA ALA A 344 -8.83 6.94 -5.77
C ALA A 344 -9.12 6.65 -4.29
N LEU A 345 -9.04 5.39 -3.87
CA LEU A 345 -9.23 5.00 -2.48
C LEU A 345 -8.22 5.70 -1.56
N PHE A 346 -6.94 5.64 -1.87
CA PHE A 346 -5.87 6.21 -1.05
C PHE A 346 -5.94 7.74 -1.00
N THR A 347 -6.34 8.40 -2.09
CA THR A 347 -6.54 9.84 -2.12
C THR A 347 -7.64 10.27 -1.14
N ILE A 348 -8.77 9.57 -1.14
CA ILE A 348 -9.86 9.89 -0.22
C ILE A 348 -9.50 9.52 1.21
N MET A 349 -8.74 8.44 1.44
CA MET A 349 -8.19 8.14 2.76
C MET A 349 -7.36 9.31 3.32
N MET A 350 -6.52 9.94 2.49
CA MET A 350 -5.75 11.13 2.89
C MET A 350 -6.66 12.33 3.22
N ASP A 351 -7.72 12.54 2.42
CA ASP A 351 -8.67 13.65 2.64
C ASP A 351 -9.48 13.52 3.93
N ARG A 352 -9.67 12.30 4.42
CA ARG A 352 -10.41 12.03 5.66
C ARG A 352 -9.56 12.15 6.92
N CYS A 353 -8.24 12.27 6.79
CA CYS A 353 -7.34 12.41 7.93
C CYS A 353 -7.49 13.78 8.61
N ARG A 354 -7.36 13.79 9.92
CA ARG A 354 -7.33 15.03 10.72
C ARG A 354 -5.93 15.65 10.65
N PRO A 355 -5.81 16.98 10.54
CA PRO A 355 -4.50 17.65 10.54
C PRO A 355 -3.66 17.38 11.79
N GLN A 356 -4.32 17.08 12.91
CA GLN A 356 -3.68 16.81 14.21
C GLN A 356 -3.07 15.41 14.32
N SER A 357 -3.57 14.44 13.54
CA SER A 357 -3.18 13.03 13.65
C SER A 357 -3.11 12.37 12.27
N PRO A 358 -2.36 12.94 11.28
CA PRO A 358 -2.43 12.50 9.88
C PRO A 358 -1.92 11.06 9.70
N GLY A 359 -0.81 10.70 10.34
CA GLY A 359 -0.25 9.35 10.27
C GLY A 359 -1.13 8.32 10.98
N THR A 360 -1.70 8.67 12.13
CA THR A 360 -2.60 7.80 12.89
C THR A 360 -3.88 7.49 12.12
N ASP A 361 -4.56 8.53 11.61
CA ASP A 361 -5.82 8.38 10.91
C ASP A 361 -5.65 7.62 9.58
N TYR A 362 -4.56 7.88 8.86
CA TYR A 362 -4.25 7.15 7.64
C TYR A 362 -3.89 5.69 7.93
N SER A 363 -3.03 5.45 8.94
CA SER A 363 -2.62 4.10 9.33
C SER A 363 -3.78 3.23 9.80
N LEU A 364 -4.77 3.80 10.50
CA LEU A 364 -5.98 3.07 10.89
C LEU A 364 -6.74 2.57 9.65
N GLN A 365 -6.94 3.45 8.66
CA GLN A 365 -7.61 3.10 7.42
C GLN A 365 -6.81 2.06 6.62
N ALA A 366 -5.49 2.25 6.47
CA ALA A 366 -4.63 1.33 5.75
C ALA A 366 -4.55 -0.05 6.43
N SER A 367 -4.47 -0.11 7.76
CA SER A 367 -4.50 -1.37 8.52
C SER A 367 -5.83 -2.10 8.35
N LEU A 368 -6.95 -1.38 8.37
CA LEU A 368 -8.27 -1.96 8.13
C LEU A 368 -8.35 -2.58 6.72
N GLN A 369 -7.84 -1.88 5.71
CA GLN A 369 -7.78 -2.37 4.34
C GLN A 369 -6.90 -3.62 4.24
N VAL A 370 -5.70 -3.63 4.84
CA VAL A 370 -4.79 -4.79 4.84
C VAL A 370 -5.42 -6.00 5.52
N LEU A 371 -6.09 -5.82 6.66
CA LEU A 371 -6.80 -6.90 7.35
C LEU A 371 -7.93 -7.46 6.49
N ALA A 372 -8.73 -6.61 5.88
CA ALA A 372 -9.86 -7.03 5.04
C ALA A 372 -9.37 -7.78 3.79
N THR A 373 -8.39 -7.23 3.05
CA THR A 373 -7.83 -7.86 1.85
C THR A 373 -7.06 -9.14 2.18
N GLY A 374 -6.35 -9.17 3.31
CA GLY A 374 -5.69 -10.37 3.80
C GLY A 374 -6.69 -11.49 4.12
N THR A 375 -7.82 -11.17 4.76
CA THR A 375 -8.89 -12.12 5.03
C THR A 375 -9.51 -12.65 3.74
N ALA A 376 -9.81 -11.76 2.77
CA ALA A 376 -10.33 -12.16 1.46
C ALA A 376 -9.38 -13.12 0.73
N ALA A 377 -8.07 -12.82 0.76
CA ALA A 377 -7.04 -13.65 0.15
C ALA A 377 -6.94 -15.05 0.82
N LEU A 378 -7.07 -15.13 2.14
CA LEU A 378 -7.07 -16.40 2.87
C LEU A 378 -8.32 -17.24 2.54
N CYS A 379 -9.48 -16.60 2.44
CA CYS A 379 -10.72 -17.29 2.13
C CYS A 379 -10.81 -17.73 0.66
N SER A 380 -10.08 -17.09 -0.26
CA SER A 380 -10.22 -17.29 -1.70
C SER A 380 -9.96 -18.75 -2.12
N GLY A 381 -8.94 -19.40 -1.56
CA GLY A 381 -8.61 -20.79 -1.87
C GLY A 381 -9.73 -21.75 -1.46
N VAL A 382 -10.18 -21.67 -0.20
CA VAL A 382 -11.26 -22.51 0.35
C VAL A 382 -12.54 -22.30 -0.42
N PHE A 383 -12.86 -21.02 -0.75
CA PHE A 383 -14.04 -20.68 -1.53
C PHE A 383 -13.99 -21.28 -2.95
N THR A 384 -12.82 -21.25 -3.59
CA THR A 384 -12.60 -21.83 -4.92
C THR A 384 -12.71 -23.35 -4.90
N GLU A 385 -12.16 -24.00 -3.89
CA GLU A 385 -12.18 -25.45 -3.75
C GLU A 385 -13.61 -26.01 -3.63
N HIS A 386 -14.47 -25.29 -2.91
CA HIS A 386 -15.87 -25.75 -2.71
C HIS A 386 -16.85 -25.29 -3.81
N LEU A 387 -16.66 -24.11 -4.39
CA LEU A 387 -17.66 -23.48 -5.26
C LEU A 387 -17.14 -23.24 -6.70
N GLY A 388 -15.84 -23.47 -6.93
CA GLY A 388 -15.21 -23.30 -8.24
C GLY A 388 -14.88 -21.84 -8.59
N TYR A 389 -14.09 -21.67 -9.65
CA TYR A 389 -13.61 -20.36 -10.12
C TYR A 389 -14.75 -19.41 -10.54
N ALA A 390 -15.81 -19.92 -11.18
CA ALA A 390 -16.94 -19.09 -11.60
C ALA A 390 -17.59 -18.37 -10.41
N ALA A 391 -17.81 -19.10 -9.31
CA ALA A 391 -18.39 -18.53 -8.10
C ALA A 391 -17.48 -17.48 -7.47
N VAL A 392 -16.13 -17.72 -7.47
CA VAL A 392 -15.17 -16.77 -6.92
C VAL A 392 -15.17 -15.46 -7.67
N PHE A 393 -15.03 -15.47 -9.01
CA PHE A 393 -14.99 -14.26 -9.81
C PHE A 393 -16.34 -13.53 -9.87
N ALA A 394 -17.45 -14.26 -9.90
CA ALA A 394 -18.79 -13.66 -9.79
C ALA A 394 -18.99 -12.98 -8.43
N THR A 395 -18.60 -13.64 -7.34
CA THR A 395 -18.67 -13.08 -5.99
C THR A 395 -17.73 -11.89 -5.84
N ALA A 396 -16.51 -11.98 -6.35
CA ALA A 396 -15.53 -10.89 -6.33
C ALA A 396 -16.06 -9.63 -7.02
N ALA A 397 -16.59 -9.76 -8.23
CA ALA A 397 -17.20 -8.66 -8.97
C ALA A 397 -18.43 -8.09 -8.23
N SER A 398 -19.29 -8.95 -7.71
CA SER A 398 -20.50 -8.54 -6.96
C SER A 398 -20.16 -7.81 -5.67
N LEU A 399 -19.20 -8.30 -4.89
CA LEU A 399 -18.74 -7.65 -3.65
C LEU A 399 -18.09 -6.30 -3.94
N THR A 400 -17.31 -6.18 -5.04
CA THR A 400 -16.74 -4.89 -5.47
C THR A 400 -17.85 -3.88 -5.80
N LEU A 401 -18.92 -4.28 -6.48
CA LEU A 401 -20.08 -3.40 -6.73
C LEU A 401 -20.84 -3.07 -5.45
N LEU A 402 -21.06 -4.04 -4.57
CA LEU A 402 -21.76 -3.83 -3.29
C LEU A 402 -20.98 -2.88 -2.38
N ALA A 403 -19.65 -2.88 -2.45
CA ALA A 403 -18.79 -1.96 -1.70
C ALA A 403 -18.98 -0.48 -2.11
N LEU A 404 -19.60 -0.19 -3.25
CA LEU A 404 -19.95 1.16 -3.67
C LEU A 404 -21.12 1.75 -2.87
N LEU A 405 -22.00 0.91 -2.31
CA LEU A 405 -23.13 1.39 -1.50
C LEU A 405 -22.70 2.15 -0.25
N PRO A 406 -21.83 1.61 0.63
CA PRO A 406 -21.32 2.38 1.77
C PRO A 406 -20.53 3.61 1.35
N ALA A 407 -19.87 3.61 0.17
CA ALA A 407 -19.21 4.79 -0.37
C ALA A 407 -20.22 5.92 -0.65
N ILE A 408 -21.31 5.61 -1.36
CA ILE A 408 -22.40 6.56 -1.64
C ILE A 408 -22.98 7.12 -0.33
N LEU A 409 -23.31 6.25 0.63
CA LEU A 409 -23.86 6.66 1.92
C LEU A 409 -22.89 7.56 2.72
N SER A 410 -21.59 7.30 2.63
CA SER A 410 -20.57 8.14 3.26
C SER A 410 -20.56 9.54 2.66
N PHE A 411 -20.55 9.68 1.33
CA PHE A 411 -20.54 10.99 0.67
C PHE A 411 -21.82 11.78 0.96
N GLN A 412 -22.98 11.17 0.84
CA GLN A 412 -24.26 11.82 1.14
C GLN A 412 -24.36 12.35 2.57
N ARG A 413 -23.92 11.57 3.56
CA ARG A 413 -23.95 12.02 4.96
C ARG A 413 -23.01 13.19 5.24
N ILE A 414 -21.89 13.26 4.56
CA ILE A 414 -20.93 14.35 4.73
C ILE A 414 -21.45 15.63 4.11
N GLU A 415 -22.07 15.54 2.93
CA GLU A 415 -22.71 16.70 2.27
C GLU A 415 -23.86 17.26 3.11
N LEU A 416 -24.70 16.40 3.69
CA LEU A 416 -25.78 16.83 4.58
C LEU A 416 -25.26 17.59 5.81
N VAL A 417 -24.19 17.13 6.43
CA VAL A 417 -23.58 17.80 7.60
C VAL A 417 -22.92 19.13 7.20
N ALA A 418 -22.24 19.17 6.04
CA ALA A 418 -21.64 20.39 5.52
C ALA A 418 -22.69 21.45 5.12
N GLY A 419 -23.84 21.00 4.59
CA GLY A 419 -24.99 21.86 4.27
C GLY A 419 -25.65 22.45 5.51
N SER A 420 -25.86 21.64 6.56
CA SER A 420 -26.48 22.10 7.81
C SER A 420 -25.61 23.06 8.64
N ALA A 421 -24.29 23.07 8.42
CA ALA A 421 -23.37 24.00 9.07
C ALA A 421 -23.29 25.39 8.39
N ARG A 422 -23.93 25.55 7.23
CA ARG A 422 -23.98 26.82 6.48
C ARG A 422 -25.29 27.60 6.71
N HIS A 423 -26.25 27.03 7.38
CA HIS A 423 -27.49 27.64 7.85
C HIS A 423 -27.42 27.84 9.36
#